data_823b7f6feadb7603717e2f0087b67f66
#
_entry.id   823b7f6feadb7603717e2f0087b67f66
#
_cell.length_a   1.000
_cell.length_b   1.000
_cell.length_c   1.000
_cell.angle_alpha   90.00
_cell.angle_beta   90.00
_cell.angle_gamma   90.00
#
_symmetry.space_group_name_H-M   'P 1'
#
loop_
_entity.id
_entity.type
_entity.pdbx_description
1 polymer ?
#
loop_
_entity_poly.entity_id
_entity_poly.type
_entity_poly.pdbx_seq_one_letter_code
_entity_poly.pdbx_strand_id
1 'polypeptide(L)'
;MRLNEYRTWLLARERSPGTIEKYLRDTARFFRETAAPDAPPKETVAAWRDSLARRGYSAASVNAMLAAVNGYQEFRGAPEAKARPLKCQRRVFCDAGRELSRAEYFRLLAAARRTGRKRTLLILQTLCATGIRVSELAFVTAEAVRRGRAAIRCKGKCREILFLHELCKRLERWCARQRIHTGPVFLTRTGRPLDRVTVWKMMKALCEQAGVAREKVFPHNLRHLFARTFYGIEKNLAKLADLLGHSSIETTRIYIMESGAEHLKLLDSMQLLL
;
A
#
# COMPACT_ATOMS: atom_id res chain seq x y z
N MET A 1 7.23 -31.48 5.67
CA MET A 1 6.53 -30.19 5.38
C MET A 1 5.58 -30.38 4.20
N ARG A 2 4.27 -30.13 4.38
CA ARG A 2 3.19 -30.43 3.41
C ARG A 2 2.70 -29.13 2.72
N LEU A 3 3.55 -28.41 2.01
CA LEU A 3 3.19 -27.10 1.42
C LEU A 3 2.11 -27.18 0.35
N ASN A 4 2.07 -28.25 -0.46
CA ASN A 4 1.04 -28.39 -1.50
C ASN A 4 -0.34 -28.62 -0.88
N GLU A 5 -0.43 -29.45 0.15
CA GLU A 5 -1.67 -29.67 0.90
C GLU A 5 -2.09 -28.38 1.64
N TYR A 6 -1.13 -27.65 2.22
CA TYR A 6 -1.38 -26.35 2.85
C TYR A 6 -1.89 -25.32 1.85
N ARG A 7 -1.36 -25.31 0.62
CA ARG A 7 -1.89 -24.48 -0.48
C ARG A 7 -3.38 -24.79 -0.74
N THR A 8 -3.72 -26.06 -0.89
CA THR A 8 -5.11 -26.52 -1.12
C THR A 8 -6.02 -26.11 0.04
N TRP A 9 -5.56 -26.26 1.26
CA TRP A 9 -6.29 -25.86 2.46
C TRP A 9 -6.52 -24.32 2.53
N LEU A 10 -5.53 -23.51 2.12
CA LEU A 10 -5.68 -22.05 2.02
C LEU A 10 -6.65 -21.64 0.90
N LEU A 11 -6.66 -22.36 -0.22
CA LEU A 11 -7.62 -22.17 -1.31
C LEU A 11 -9.04 -22.46 -0.85
N ALA A 12 -9.27 -23.58 -0.16
CA ALA A 12 -10.56 -23.95 0.41
C ALA A 12 -11.10 -22.91 1.42
N ARG A 13 -10.21 -22.10 2.01
CA ARG A 13 -10.55 -20.96 2.88
C ARG A 13 -10.63 -19.63 2.14
N GLU A 14 -10.74 -19.66 0.81
CA GLU A 14 -10.91 -18.48 -0.05
C GLU A 14 -9.82 -17.42 0.14
N ARG A 15 -8.60 -17.82 0.54
CA ARG A 15 -7.48 -16.89 0.68
C ARG A 15 -7.07 -16.36 -0.68
N SER A 16 -6.77 -15.04 -0.77
CA SER A 16 -6.32 -14.43 -2.02
C SER A 16 -4.99 -15.05 -2.50
N PRO A 17 -4.73 -15.11 -3.83
CA PRO A 17 -3.48 -15.67 -4.37
C PRO A 17 -2.23 -15.08 -3.72
N GLY A 18 -2.16 -13.74 -3.56
CA GLY A 18 -1.02 -13.10 -2.92
C GLY A 18 -0.85 -13.45 -1.43
N THR A 19 -1.96 -13.75 -0.71
CA THR A 19 -1.90 -14.25 0.66
C THR A 19 -1.35 -15.67 0.68
N ILE A 20 -1.80 -16.53 -0.23
CA ILE A 20 -1.35 -17.91 -0.34
C ILE A 20 0.15 -17.96 -0.62
N GLU A 21 0.62 -17.24 -1.64
CA GLU A 21 2.05 -17.16 -1.99
C GLU A 21 2.90 -16.68 -0.80
N LYS A 22 2.43 -15.63 -0.11
CA LYS A 22 3.11 -15.12 1.08
C LYS A 22 3.16 -16.18 2.18
N TYR A 23 2.06 -16.84 2.49
CA TYR A 23 1.99 -17.84 3.55
C TYR A 23 2.90 -19.03 3.25
N LEU A 24 2.89 -19.54 2.03
CA LEU A 24 3.77 -20.64 1.62
C LEU A 24 5.23 -20.25 1.72
N ARG A 25 5.61 -19.06 1.24
CA ARG A 25 6.99 -18.58 1.32
C ARG A 25 7.46 -18.43 2.76
N ASP A 26 6.65 -17.81 3.62
CA ASP A 26 7.02 -17.51 5.00
C ASP A 26 7.06 -18.82 5.84
N THR A 27 6.15 -19.77 5.57
CA THR A 27 6.19 -21.11 6.17
C THR A 27 7.40 -21.91 5.70
N ALA A 28 7.72 -21.90 4.41
CA ALA A 28 8.92 -22.56 3.88
C ALA A 28 10.20 -21.97 4.50
N ARG A 29 10.24 -20.68 4.71
CA ARG A 29 11.34 -19.99 5.41
C ARG A 29 11.50 -20.49 6.84
N PHE A 30 10.40 -20.59 7.59
CA PHE A 30 10.40 -21.11 8.95
C PHE A 30 11.05 -22.50 9.01
N PHE A 31 10.58 -23.43 8.21
CA PHE A 31 11.11 -24.81 8.21
C PHE A 31 12.60 -24.88 7.80
N ARG A 32 13.01 -24.06 6.85
CA ARG A 32 14.42 -23.97 6.43
C ARG A 32 15.32 -23.41 7.53
N GLU A 33 14.86 -22.40 8.28
CA GLU A 33 15.64 -21.74 9.32
C GLU A 33 15.68 -22.52 10.64
N THR A 34 14.68 -23.36 10.92
CA THR A 34 14.57 -24.06 12.19
C THR A 34 14.88 -25.56 12.10
N ALA A 35 14.93 -26.15 10.90
CA ALA A 35 14.98 -27.58 10.67
C ALA A 35 13.91 -28.37 11.46
N ALA A 36 12.78 -27.73 11.76
CA ALA A 36 11.73 -28.29 12.60
C ALA A 36 11.03 -29.48 11.94
N PRO A 37 10.46 -30.41 12.74
CA PRO A 37 9.61 -31.49 12.23
C PRO A 37 8.33 -30.90 11.60
N ASP A 38 7.59 -31.75 10.83
CA ASP A 38 6.37 -31.30 10.12
C ASP A 38 5.25 -30.80 11.06
N ALA A 39 5.27 -31.24 12.33
CA ALA A 39 4.44 -30.71 13.41
C ALA A 39 5.34 -30.03 14.46
N PRO A 40 5.77 -28.77 14.21
CA PRO A 40 6.69 -28.10 15.13
C PRO A 40 5.98 -27.75 16.44
N PRO A 41 6.65 -27.97 17.61
CA PRO A 41 6.12 -27.59 18.89
C PRO A 41 6.05 -26.06 19.02
N LYS A 42 5.18 -25.59 19.90
CA LYS A 42 4.95 -24.14 20.16
C LYS A 42 6.22 -23.40 20.50
N GLU A 43 7.10 -24.03 21.27
CA GLU A 43 8.39 -23.48 21.72
C GLU A 43 9.28 -23.16 20.52
N THR A 44 9.33 -24.02 19.50
CA THR A 44 10.09 -23.79 18.26
C THR A 44 9.53 -22.61 17.47
N VAL A 45 8.19 -22.51 17.38
CA VAL A 45 7.54 -21.38 16.68
C VAL A 45 7.78 -20.06 17.43
N ALA A 46 7.73 -20.09 18.78
CA ALA A 46 8.01 -18.93 19.61
C ALA A 46 9.49 -18.52 19.53
N ALA A 47 10.42 -19.46 19.59
CA ALA A 47 11.85 -19.20 19.46
C ALA A 47 12.21 -18.56 18.10
N TRP A 48 11.58 -19.05 17.02
CA TRP A 48 11.74 -18.45 15.68
C TRP A 48 11.21 -17.01 15.63
N ARG A 49 10.00 -16.76 16.16
CA ARG A 49 9.45 -15.39 16.30
C ARG A 49 10.43 -14.46 16.99
N ASP A 50 11.01 -14.90 18.13
CA ASP A 50 11.92 -14.09 18.94
C ASP A 50 13.27 -13.89 18.23
N SER A 51 13.75 -14.91 17.46
CA SER A 51 14.93 -14.79 16.63
C SER A 51 14.77 -13.73 15.54
N LEU A 52 13.60 -13.65 14.90
CA LEU A 52 13.30 -12.60 13.92
C LEU A 52 13.32 -11.20 14.55
N ALA A 53 12.78 -11.06 15.76
CA ALA A 53 12.81 -9.79 16.50
C ALA A 53 14.26 -9.38 16.82
N ARG A 54 15.09 -10.29 17.32
CA ARG A 54 16.54 -10.04 17.57
C ARG A 54 17.32 -9.67 16.30
N ARG A 55 16.90 -10.17 15.13
CA ARG A 55 17.46 -9.82 13.80
C ARG A 55 17.00 -8.46 13.29
N GLY A 56 16.26 -7.68 14.10
CA GLY A 56 15.84 -6.31 13.77
C GLY A 56 14.57 -6.21 12.90
N TYR A 57 13.82 -7.30 12.72
CA TYR A 57 12.52 -7.20 12.04
C TYR A 57 11.52 -6.44 12.91
N SER A 58 10.73 -5.57 12.30
CA SER A 58 9.65 -4.89 13.02
C SER A 58 8.62 -5.89 13.56
N ALA A 59 8.01 -5.60 14.71
CA ALA A 59 6.97 -6.45 15.31
C ALA A 59 5.82 -6.77 14.32
N ALA A 60 5.43 -5.79 13.48
CA ALA A 60 4.43 -6.00 12.44
C ALA A 60 4.90 -7.01 11.37
N SER A 61 6.17 -6.95 10.96
CA SER A 61 6.75 -7.90 10.01
C SER A 61 6.84 -9.30 10.60
N VAL A 62 7.30 -9.40 11.85
CA VAL A 62 7.36 -10.68 12.61
C VAL A 62 5.97 -11.30 12.71
N ASN A 63 4.98 -10.52 13.15
CA ASN A 63 3.61 -11.00 13.29
C ASN A 63 2.98 -11.43 11.94
N ALA A 64 3.33 -10.73 10.84
CA ALA A 64 2.88 -11.10 9.52
C ALA A 64 3.49 -12.42 9.01
N MET A 65 4.73 -12.74 9.38
CA MET A 65 5.38 -14.03 9.10
C MET A 65 4.86 -15.13 10.04
N LEU A 66 4.71 -14.80 11.33
CA LEU A 66 4.15 -15.72 12.33
C LEU A 66 2.73 -16.14 11.98
N ALA A 67 1.91 -15.25 11.42
CA ALA A 67 0.55 -15.60 11.00
C ALA A 67 0.53 -16.72 9.94
N ALA A 68 1.54 -16.81 9.07
CA ALA A 68 1.67 -17.89 8.09
C ALA A 68 1.97 -19.22 8.76
N VAL A 69 2.89 -19.22 9.74
CA VAL A 69 3.27 -20.45 10.51
C VAL A 69 2.13 -20.87 11.42
N ASN A 70 1.46 -19.94 12.11
CA ASN A 70 0.28 -20.24 12.92
C ASN A 70 -0.88 -20.79 12.06
N GLY A 71 -1.04 -20.31 10.83
CA GLY A 71 -1.97 -20.87 9.86
C GLY A 71 -1.61 -22.30 9.45
N TYR A 72 -0.31 -22.62 9.36
CA TYR A 72 0.16 -23.97 9.11
C TYR A 72 -0.14 -24.90 10.29
N GLN A 73 0.05 -24.45 11.53
CA GLN A 73 -0.35 -25.22 12.73
C GLN A 73 -1.85 -25.55 12.74
N GLU A 74 -2.68 -24.57 12.35
CA GLU A 74 -4.13 -24.79 12.21
C GLU A 74 -4.46 -25.84 11.13
N PHE A 75 -3.77 -25.75 9.98
CA PHE A 75 -3.87 -26.76 8.92
C PHE A 75 -3.47 -28.17 9.42
N ARG A 76 -2.47 -28.26 10.29
CA ARG A 76 -2.01 -29.51 10.88
C ARG A 76 -2.94 -30.06 11.99
N GLY A 77 -3.97 -29.32 12.37
CA GLY A 77 -4.86 -29.69 13.48
C GLY A 77 -4.24 -29.49 14.87
N ALA A 78 -3.20 -28.67 14.98
CA ALA A 78 -2.49 -28.36 16.22
C ALA A 78 -2.61 -26.86 16.60
N PRO A 79 -3.82 -26.30 16.82
CA PRO A 79 -4.01 -24.91 17.15
C PRO A 79 -3.34 -24.47 18.47
N GLU A 80 -3.11 -25.41 19.39
CA GLU A 80 -2.40 -25.21 20.67
C GLU A 80 -0.92 -24.90 20.47
N ALA A 81 -0.33 -25.35 19.36
CA ALA A 81 1.06 -25.07 18.99
C ALA A 81 1.27 -23.69 18.36
N LYS A 82 0.23 -22.86 18.26
CA LYS A 82 0.36 -21.48 17.81
C LYS A 82 1.12 -20.61 18.83
N ALA A 83 2.07 -19.83 18.35
CA ALA A 83 2.75 -18.84 19.17
C ALA A 83 1.98 -17.51 19.20
N ARG A 84 2.02 -16.84 20.33
CA ARG A 84 1.40 -15.50 20.49
C ARG A 84 2.15 -14.46 19.66
N PRO A 85 1.45 -13.53 18.99
CA PRO A 85 2.09 -12.43 18.30
C PRO A 85 2.79 -11.48 19.27
N LEU A 86 3.82 -10.78 18.79
CA LEU A 86 4.46 -9.71 19.54
C LEU A 86 3.46 -8.55 19.73
N LYS A 87 3.51 -7.92 20.90
CA LYS A 87 2.76 -6.69 21.12
C LYS A 87 3.29 -5.61 20.18
N CYS A 88 2.42 -5.07 19.34
CA CYS A 88 2.76 -3.94 18.48
C CYS A 88 2.31 -2.66 19.18
N GLN A 89 3.26 -1.84 19.59
CA GLN A 89 2.93 -0.49 20.05
C GLN A 89 2.43 0.31 18.84
N ARG A 90 1.29 0.96 18.97
CA ARG A 90 0.77 1.86 17.94
C ARG A 90 1.76 3.02 17.80
N ARG A 91 2.21 3.28 16.58
CA ARG A 91 2.96 4.51 16.32
C ARG A 91 2.04 5.68 16.53
N VAL A 92 2.46 6.61 17.35
CA VAL A 92 1.71 7.85 17.64
C VAL A 92 2.11 8.94 16.65
N PHE A 93 3.37 8.93 16.19
CA PHE A 93 3.94 9.94 15.31
C PHE A 93 4.35 9.34 13.97
N CYS A 94 4.22 10.13 12.89
CA CYS A 94 4.77 9.77 11.59
C CYS A 94 6.26 10.14 11.52
N ASP A 95 7.00 9.44 10.67
CA ASP A 95 8.35 9.80 10.28
C ASP A 95 8.28 10.80 9.10
N ALA A 96 8.29 12.10 9.42
CA ALA A 96 8.23 13.17 8.43
C ALA A 96 9.35 13.05 7.37
N GLY A 97 10.50 12.45 7.73
CA GLY A 97 11.61 12.20 6.82
C GLY A 97 11.29 11.25 5.68
N ARG A 98 10.30 10.37 5.85
CA ARG A 98 9.86 9.40 4.83
C ARG A 98 8.64 9.83 4.03
N GLU A 99 8.03 10.93 4.39
CA GLU A 99 6.83 11.39 3.71
C GLU A 99 7.14 12.32 2.54
N LEU A 100 6.34 12.19 1.48
CA LEU A 100 6.43 13.05 0.30
C LEU A 100 5.68 14.35 0.59
N SER A 101 6.36 15.48 0.51
CA SER A 101 5.74 16.79 0.64
C SER A 101 5.05 17.22 -0.67
N ARG A 102 4.16 18.21 -0.57
CA ARG A 102 3.51 18.81 -1.75
C ARG A 102 4.54 19.46 -2.70
N ALA A 103 5.55 20.13 -2.17
CA ALA A 103 6.62 20.73 -2.97
C ALA A 103 7.44 19.65 -3.72
N GLU A 104 7.81 18.55 -3.04
CA GLU A 104 8.51 17.44 -3.67
C GLU A 104 7.67 16.77 -4.76
N TYR A 105 6.36 16.61 -4.55
CA TYR A 105 5.45 16.11 -5.56
C TYR A 105 5.43 17.02 -6.82
N PHE A 106 5.36 18.33 -6.66
CA PHE A 106 5.42 19.24 -7.81
C PHE A 106 6.77 19.19 -8.53
N ARG A 107 7.89 19.01 -7.83
CA ARG A 107 9.20 18.79 -8.46
C ARG A 107 9.22 17.49 -9.30
N LEU A 108 8.60 16.41 -8.81
CA LEU A 108 8.44 15.17 -9.60
C LEU A 108 7.62 15.40 -10.87
N LEU A 109 6.51 16.17 -10.80
CA LEU A 109 5.71 16.49 -11.97
C LEU A 109 6.50 17.36 -12.97
N ALA A 110 7.26 18.33 -12.51
CA ALA A 110 8.13 19.17 -13.33
C ALA A 110 9.21 18.36 -14.02
N ALA A 111 9.87 17.44 -13.29
CA ALA A 111 10.86 16.53 -13.84
C ALA A 111 10.25 15.61 -14.93
N ALA A 112 9.06 15.07 -14.69
CA ALA A 112 8.35 14.23 -15.66
C ALA A 112 7.98 15.02 -16.94
N ARG A 113 7.61 16.31 -16.81
CA ARG A 113 7.34 17.19 -17.96
C ARG A 113 8.62 17.47 -18.75
N ARG A 114 9.67 17.93 -18.06
CA ARG A 114 10.96 18.30 -18.68
C ARG A 114 11.58 17.14 -19.45
N THR A 115 11.44 15.90 -18.93
CA THR A 115 11.99 14.70 -19.55
C THR A 115 11.05 14.01 -20.54
N GLY A 116 9.93 14.63 -20.88
CA GLY A 116 8.96 14.06 -21.84
C GLY A 116 8.25 12.80 -21.38
N ARG A 117 8.35 12.43 -20.10
CA ARG A 117 7.74 11.20 -19.53
C ARG A 117 6.26 11.36 -19.26
N LYS A 118 5.50 11.66 -20.32
CA LYS A 118 4.05 12.00 -20.25
C LYS A 118 3.21 10.95 -19.53
N ARG A 119 3.47 9.66 -19.78
CA ARG A 119 2.77 8.56 -19.10
C ARG A 119 3.02 8.58 -17.59
N THR A 120 4.27 8.74 -17.15
CA THR A 120 4.62 8.83 -15.73
C THR A 120 3.97 10.04 -15.06
N LEU A 121 3.97 11.19 -15.74
CA LEU A 121 3.29 12.40 -15.28
C LEU A 121 1.80 12.13 -14.99
N LEU A 122 1.10 11.51 -15.93
CA LEU A 122 -0.32 11.20 -15.78
C LEU A 122 -0.58 10.18 -14.67
N ILE A 123 0.27 9.16 -14.51
CA ILE A 123 0.19 8.19 -13.41
C ILE A 123 0.34 8.90 -12.07
N LEU A 124 1.35 9.77 -11.91
CA LEU A 124 1.55 10.55 -10.69
C LEU A 124 0.32 11.40 -10.35
N GLN A 125 -0.21 12.11 -11.36
CA GLN A 125 -1.41 12.93 -11.19
C GLN A 125 -2.64 12.10 -10.83
N THR A 126 -2.87 10.98 -11.51
CA THR A 126 -4.00 10.08 -11.22
C THR A 126 -3.93 9.54 -9.79
N LEU A 127 -2.78 8.99 -9.38
CA LEU A 127 -2.62 8.43 -8.04
C LEU A 127 -2.78 9.50 -6.95
N CYS A 128 -2.21 10.69 -7.15
CA CYS A 128 -2.27 11.76 -6.16
C CYS A 128 -3.62 12.49 -6.13
N ALA A 129 -4.32 12.63 -7.27
CA ALA A 129 -5.59 13.33 -7.32
C ALA A 129 -6.80 12.49 -6.88
N THR A 130 -6.67 11.16 -6.92
CA THR A 130 -7.75 10.22 -6.58
C THR A 130 -7.50 9.41 -5.32
N GLY A 131 -6.27 9.38 -4.85
CA GLY A 131 -5.86 8.56 -3.70
C GLY A 131 -6.00 7.05 -3.93
N ILE A 132 -6.14 6.56 -5.17
CA ILE A 132 -6.26 5.13 -5.48
C ILE A 132 -4.98 4.36 -5.15
N ARG A 133 -5.13 3.05 -4.91
CA ARG A 133 -3.98 2.15 -4.81
C ARG A 133 -3.39 1.91 -6.20
N VAL A 134 -2.09 1.66 -6.28
CA VAL A 134 -1.44 1.37 -7.57
C VAL A 134 -2.06 0.18 -8.31
N SER A 135 -2.53 -0.84 -7.59
CA SER A 135 -3.25 -1.98 -8.17
C SER A 135 -4.62 -1.61 -8.75
N GLU A 136 -5.15 -0.46 -8.37
CA GLU A 136 -6.44 0.05 -8.84
C GLU A 136 -6.31 0.88 -10.12
N LEU A 137 -5.09 1.17 -10.61
CA LEU A 137 -4.87 1.85 -11.89
C LEU A 137 -5.51 1.14 -13.08
N ALA A 138 -5.69 -0.18 -13.02
CA ALA A 138 -6.36 -0.94 -14.07
C ALA A 138 -7.84 -0.57 -14.23
N PHE A 139 -8.49 -0.03 -13.19
CA PHE A 139 -9.87 0.45 -13.23
C PHE A 139 -10.02 1.88 -13.82
N VAL A 140 -8.89 2.57 -14.04
CA VAL A 140 -8.88 3.84 -14.77
C VAL A 140 -8.94 3.50 -16.25
N THR A 141 -10.16 3.29 -16.76
CA THR A 141 -10.42 2.93 -18.15
C THR A 141 -10.85 4.15 -18.96
N ALA A 142 -10.77 4.06 -20.29
CA ALA A 142 -11.22 5.13 -21.18
C ALA A 142 -12.69 5.48 -20.95
N GLU A 143 -13.52 4.47 -20.68
CA GLU A 143 -14.95 4.66 -20.38
C GLU A 143 -15.14 5.34 -19.01
N ALA A 144 -14.37 4.95 -18.01
CA ALA A 144 -14.43 5.56 -16.68
C ALA A 144 -14.00 7.04 -16.73
N VAL A 145 -12.98 7.36 -17.52
CA VAL A 145 -12.50 8.74 -17.73
C VAL A 145 -13.60 9.59 -18.37
N ARG A 146 -14.26 9.11 -19.42
CA ARG A 146 -15.38 9.83 -20.06
C ARG A 146 -16.57 10.05 -19.14
N ARG A 147 -16.84 9.10 -18.21
CA ARG A 147 -17.90 9.23 -17.20
C ARG A 147 -17.50 10.10 -16.00
N GLY A 148 -16.23 10.48 -15.87
CA GLY A 148 -15.71 11.20 -14.72
C GLY A 148 -15.65 10.37 -13.43
N ARG A 149 -15.88 9.04 -13.49
CA ARG A 149 -15.91 8.16 -12.33
C ARG A 149 -15.62 6.70 -12.67
N ALA A 150 -15.02 5.97 -11.72
CA ALA A 150 -14.74 4.56 -11.84
C ALA A 150 -15.28 3.77 -10.64
N ALA A 151 -15.95 2.64 -10.90
CA ALA A 151 -16.31 1.69 -9.85
C ALA A 151 -15.16 0.70 -9.65
N ILE A 152 -14.59 0.65 -8.45
CA ILE A 152 -13.58 -0.34 -8.06
C ILE A 152 -14.27 -1.46 -7.30
N ARG A 153 -14.19 -2.67 -7.85
CA ARG A 153 -14.61 -3.90 -7.18
C ARG A 153 -13.37 -4.67 -6.76
N CYS A 154 -13.11 -4.75 -5.48
CA CYS A 154 -11.94 -5.46 -4.95
C CYS A 154 -12.30 -6.18 -3.63
N LYS A 155 -12.06 -7.48 -3.56
CA LYS A 155 -12.26 -8.31 -2.35
C LYS A 155 -13.66 -8.15 -1.73
N GLY A 156 -14.71 -8.24 -2.54
CA GLY A 156 -16.10 -8.11 -2.08
C GLY A 156 -16.56 -6.69 -1.73
N LYS A 157 -15.68 -5.69 -1.88
CA LYS A 157 -16.02 -4.28 -1.66
C LYS A 157 -16.14 -3.54 -2.98
N CYS A 158 -17.16 -2.70 -3.08
CA CYS A 158 -17.34 -1.78 -4.19
C CYS A 158 -17.21 -0.35 -3.65
N ARG A 159 -16.41 0.47 -4.34
CA ARG A 159 -16.37 1.91 -4.10
C ARG A 159 -16.30 2.67 -5.42
N GLU A 160 -16.80 3.88 -5.41
CA GLU A 160 -16.69 4.78 -6.54
C GLU A 160 -15.51 5.73 -6.35
N ILE A 161 -14.78 5.99 -7.43
CA ILE A 161 -13.72 7.00 -7.50
C ILE A 161 -14.20 8.09 -8.42
N LEU A 162 -14.08 9.33 -7.96
CA LEU A 162 -14.37 10.52 -8.74
C LEU A 162 -13.09 11.07 -9.36
N PHE A 163 -13.15 11.43 -10.63
CA PHE A 163 -12.06 12.09 -11.33
C PHE A 163 -12.33 13.58 -11.43
N LEU A 164 -11.30 14.38 -11.14
CA LEU A 164 -11.32 15.81 -11.39
C LEU A 164 -11.49 16.06 -12.90
N HIS A 165 -12.31 17.02 -13.28
CA HIS A 165 -12.57 17.35 -14.68
C HIS A 165 -11.28 17.61 -15.49
N GLU A 166 -10.34 18.35 -14.91
CA GLU A 166 -9.06 18.62 -15.55
C GLU A 166 -8.20 17.33 -15.73
N LEU A 167 -8.30 16.36 -14.81
CA LEU A 167 -7.65 15.06 -14.96
C LEU A 167 -8.29 14.29 -16.12
N CYS A 168 -9.62 14.27 -16.21
CA CYS A 168 -10.33 13.63 -17.32
C CYS A 168 -9.86 14.17 -18.67
N LYS A 169 -9.84 15.50 -18.86
CA LYS A 169 -9.36 16.14 -20.09
C LYS A 169 -7.93 15.69 -20.48
N ARG A 170 -7.04 15.55 -19.48
CA ARG A 170 -5.66 15.11 -19.73
C ARG A 170 -5.60 13.65 -20.13
N LEU A 171 -6.36 12.80 -19.46
CA LEU A 171 -6.43 11.38 -19.74
C LEU A 171 -7.11 11.10 -21.10
N GLU A 172 -8.15 11.84 -21.47
CA GLU A 172 -8.79 11.75 -22.78
C GLU A 172 -7.82 12.11 -23.91
N ARG A 173 -7.07 13.23 -23.78
CA ARG A 173 -6.04 13.59 -24.73
C ARG A 173 -4.93 12.55 -24.85
N TRP A 174 -4.61 11.87 -23.73
CA TRP A 174 -3.66 10.76 -23.72
C TRP A 174 -4.25 9.55 -24.45
N CYS A 175 -5.49 9.15 -24.16
CA CYS A 175 -6.18 8.05 -24.82
C CYS A 175 -6.25 8.26 -26.34
N ALA A 176 -6.64 9.46 -26.79
CA ALA A 176 -6.67 9.80 -28.21
C ALA A 176 -5.30 9.64 -28.88
N ARG A 177 -4.21 10.13 -28.25
CA ARG A 177 -2.84 10.00 -28.78
C ARG A 177 -2.33 8.55 -28.81
N GLN A 178 -2.76 7.73 -27.83
CA GLN A 178 -2.36 6.32 -27.75
C GLN A 178 -3.34 5.37 -28.45
N ARG A 179 -4.39 5.90 -29.10
CA ARG A 179 -5.48 5.15 -29.75
C ARG A 179 -6.16 4.15 -28.80
N ILE A 180 -6.33 4.55 -27.53
CA ILE A 180 -7.03 3.76 -26.51
C ILE A 180 -8.50 4.17 -26.51
N HIS A 181 -9.34 3.36 -27.10
CA HIS A 181 -10.78 3.63 -27.19
C HIS A 181 -11.58 2.99 -26.05
N THR A 182 -11.09 1.86 -25.55
CA THR A 182 -11.73 1.06 -24.49
C THR A 182 -10.68 0.49 -23.53
N GLY A 183 -11.11 0.11 -22.33
CA GLY A 183 -10.26 -0.56 -21.36
C GLY A 183 -9.25 0.36 -20.63
N PRO A 184 -8.25 -0.23 -19.94
CA PRO A 184 -7.32 0.50 -19.09
C PRO A 184 -6.48 1.54 -19.84
N VAL A 185 -6.37 2.74 -19.25
CA VAL A 185 -5.63 3.87 -19.83
C VAL A 185 -4.10 3.67 -19.78
N PHE A 186 -3.63 2.97 -18.76
CA PHE A 186 -2.20 2.78 -18.51
C PHE A 186 -1.77 1.35 -18.84
N LEU A 187 -1.22 1.17 -20.05
CA LEU A 187 -0.81 -0.13 -20.56
C LEU A 187 0.71 -0.24 -20.68
N THR A 188 1.21 -1.48 -20.61
CA THR A 188 2.57 -1.84 -21.03
C THR A 188 2.69 -1.75 -22.54
N ARG A 189 3.91 -1.92 -23.06
CA ARG A 189 4.14 -2.03 -24.52
C ARG A 189 3.41 -3.24 -25.14
N THR A 190 3.14 -4.27 -24.34
CA THR A 190 2.43 -5.49 -24.76
C THR A 190 0.91 -5.43 -24.54
N GLY A 191 0.34 -4.25 -24.27
CA GLY A 191 -1.11 -4.06 -24.09
C GLY A 191 -1.67 -4.54 -22.73
N ARG A 192 -0.83 -4.96 -21.79
CA ARG A 192 -1.28 -5.37 -20.44
C ARG A 192 -1.34 -4.18 -19.50
N PRO A 193 -2.24 -4.16 -18.50
CA PRO A 193 -2.24 -3.15 -17.45
C PRO A 193 -0.87 -3.08 -16.74
N LEU A 194 -0.47 -1.87 -16.34
CA LEU A 194 0.79 -1.69 -15.62
C LEU A 194 0.73 -2.35 -14.24
N ASP A 195 1.76 -3.12 -13.91
CA ASP A 195 1.95 -3.67 -12.59
C ASP A 195 2.59 -2.68 -11.61
N ARG A 196 2.54 -3.03 -10.32
CA ARG A 196 3.11 -2.22 -9.24
C ARG A 196 4.60 -1.96 -9.39
N VAL A 197 5.37 -2.94 -9.86
CA VAL A 197 6.83 -2.86 -9.97
C VAL A 197 7.21 -1.90 -11.09
N THR A 198 6.51 -1.99 -12.21
CA THR A 198 6.71 -1.08 -13.36
C THR A 198 6.41 0.36 -12.97
N VAL A 199 5.28 0.63 -12.31
CA VAL A 199 4.93 1.98 -11.83
C VAL A 199 5.98 2.49 -10.85
N TRP A 200 6.42 1.65 -9.92
CA TRP A 200 7.47 2.01 -8.95
C TRP A 200 8.79 2.38 -9.65
N LYS A 201 9.23 1.58 -10.63
CA LYS A 201 10.44 1.88 -11.42
C LYS A 201 10.31 3.21 -12.18
N MET A 202 9.15 3.45 -12.80
CA MET A 202 8.87 4.70 -13.52
C MET A 202 8.96 5.92 -12.60
N MET A 203 8.43 5.82 -11.38
CA MET A 203 8.50 6.89 -10.38
C MET A 203 9.93 7.13 -9.90
N LYS A 204 10.67 6.05 -9.58
CA LYS A 204 12.07 6.12 -9.10
C LYS A 204 13.00 6.76 -10.13
N ALA A 205 12.75 6.59 -11.41
CA ALA A 205 13.53 7.19 -12.48
C ALA A 205 13.40 8.72 -12.59
N LEU A 206 12.55 9.35 -11.80
CA LEU A 206 12.40 10.80 -11.72
C LEU A 206 13.16 11.41 -10.53
N CYS A 207 13.53 10.61 -9.53
CA CYS A 207 14.01 11.10 -8.24
C CYS A 207 15.21 12.04 -8.35
N GLU A 208 16.24 11.65 -9.11
CA GLU A 208 17.45 12.42 -9.31
C GLU A 208 17.15 13.78 -9.95
N GLN A 209 16.43 13.77 -11.05
CA GLN A 209 16.07 14.98 -11.82
C GLN A 209 15.10 15.90 -11.07
N ALA A 210 14.36 15.36 -10.11
CA ALA A 210 13.45 16.11 -9.26
C ALA A 210 14.11 16.62 -7.97
N GLY A 211 15.32 16.16 -7.64
CA GLY A 211 15.97 16.43 -6.35
C GLY A 211 15.12 15.92 -5.17
N VAL A 212 14.54 14.71 -5.32
CA VAL A 212 13.69 14.10 -4.29
C VAL A 212 14.29 12.76 -3.84
N ALA A 213 14.41 12.58 -2.55
CA ALA A 213 14.95 11.36 -1.94
C ALA A 213 14.18 10.11 -2.42
N ARG A 214 14.91 9.08 -2.84
CA ARG A 214 14.32 7.88 -3.45
C ARG A 214 13.38 7.14 -2.50
N GLU A 215 13.68 7.11 -1.22
CA GLU A 215 12.89 6.47 -0.17
C GLU A 215 11.49 7.09 -0.01
N LYS A 216 11.31 8.35 -0.37
CA LYS A 216 10.02 9.06 -0.34
C LYS A 216 9.14 8.77 -1.56
N VAL A 217 9.73 8.30 -2.68
CA VAL A 217 9.02 8.22 -3.97
C VAL A 217 8.54 6.80 -4.23
N PHE A 218 7.31 6.51 -3.81
CA PHE A 218 6.59 5.26 -4.07
C PHE A 218 5.07 5.51 -4.08
N PRO A 219 4.29 4.64 -4.74
CA PRO A 219 2.86 4.91 -4.96
C PRO A 219 2.05 5.18 -3.68
N HIS A 220 2.39 4.50 -2.58
CA HIS A 220 1.64 4.68 -1.33
C HIS A 220 1.84 6.08 -0.73
N ASN A 221 3.01 6.70 -0.91
CA ASN A 221 3.24 8.09 -0.46
C ASN A 221 2.41 9.13 -1.24
N LEU A 222 2.06 8.86 -2.49
CA LEU A 222 1.11 9.72 -3.22
C LEU A 222 -0.29 9.65 -2.60
N ARG A 223 -0.70 8.48 -2.16
CA ARG A 223 -1.96 8.29 -1.45
C ARG A 223 -1.93 8.93 -0.06
N HIS A 224 -0.79 8.89 0.66
CA HIS A 224 -0.57 9.64 1.89
C HIS A 224 -0.71 11.15 1.65
N LEU A 225 -0.07 11.66 0.60
CA LEU A 225 -0.17 13.08 0.24
C LEU A 225 -1.61 13.50 -0.07
N PHE A 226 -2.35 12.69 -0.85
CA PHE A 226 -3.79 12.91 -1.08
C PHE A 226 -4.56 12.97 0.25
N ALA A 227 -4.38 11.98 1.11
CA ALA A 227 -5.11 11.87 2.38
C ALA A 227 -4.86 13.06 3.29
N ARG A 228 -3.59 13.47 3.46
CA ARG A 228 -3.23 14.65 4.27
C ARG A 228 -3.75 15.94 3.68
N THR A 229 -3.65 16.09 2.35
CA THR A 229 -4.17 17.30 1.67
C THR A 229 -5.69 17.39 1.83
N PHE A 230 -6.41 16.28 1.64
CA PHE A 230 -7.86 16.23 1.83
C PHE A 230 -8.24 16.54 3.28
N TYR A 231 -7.60 15.88 4.24
CA TYR A 231 -7.87 16.09 5.67
C TYR A 231 -7.49 17.50 6.13
N GLY A 232 -6.48 18.11 5.51
CA GLY A 232 -6.12 19.52 5.78
C GLY A 232 -7.24 20.51 5.44
N ILE A 233 -8.06 20.18 4.44
CA ILE A 233 -9.20 21.01 3.99
C ILE A 233 -10.48 20.59 4.73
N GLU A 234 -10.77 19.29 4.72
CA GLU A 234 -11.97 18.69 5.30
C GLU A 234 -11.57 17.82 6.49
N LYS A 235 -11.72 18.30 7.70
CA LYS A 235 -11.32 17.62 8.94
C LYS A 235 -12.18 16.39 9.29
N ASN A 236 -12.84 15.79 8.32
CA ASN A 236 -13.71 14.64 8.49
C ASN A 236 -13.01 13.33 8.11
N LEU A 237 -12.62 12.57 9.13
CA LEU A 237 -11.90 11.30 8.96
C LEU A 237 -12.76 10.18 8.37
N ALA A 238 -14.07 10.16 8.67
CA ALA A 238 -15.00 9.17 8.13
C ALA A 238 -15.16 9.36 6.62
N LYS A 239 -15.37 10.60 6.17
CA LYS A 239 -15.45 10.95 4.75
C LYS A 239 -14.17 10.61 3.98
N LEU A 240 -12.99 10.82 4.60
CA LEU A 240 -11.71 10.40 4.04
C LEU A 240 -11.61 8.86 3.94
N ALA A 241 -12.08 8.13 4.97
CA ALA A 241 -12.08 6.67 4.97
C ALA A 241 -12.93 6.11 3.82
N ASP A 242 -14.11 6.69 3.60
CA ASP A 242 -15.00 6.31 2.49
C ASP A 242 -14.35 6.55 1.13
N LEU A 243 -13.77 7.73 0.90
CA LEU A 243 -13.04 8.06 -0.34
C LEU A 243 -11.88 7.09 -0.59
N LEU A 244 -11.14 6.74 0.45
CA LEU A 244 -10.04 5.79 0.35
C LEU A 244 -10.50 4.32 0.27
N GLY A 245 -11.76 4.02 0.60
CA GLY A 245 -12.31 2.66 0.67
C GLY A 245 -11.65 1.84 1.77
N HIS A 246 -11.54 2.41 2.96
CA HIS A 246 -11.09 1.72 4.15
C HIS A 246 -12.28 1.16 4.91
N SER A 247 -12.18 -0.09 5.36
CA SER A 247 -13.20 -0.71 6.19
C SER A 247 -13.11 -0.33 7.67
N SER A 248 -12.04 0.36 8.05
CA SER A 248 -11.79 0.82 9.42
C SER A 248 -11.19 2.21 9.38
N ILE A 249 -11.75 3.11 10.18
CA ILE A 249 -11.23 4.46 10.40
C ILE A 249 -9.78 4.41 10.93
N GLU A 250 -9.44 3.41 11.73
CA GLU A 250 -8.07 3.19 12.22
C GLU A 250 -7.04 3.07 11.08
N THR A 251 -7.42 2.46 9.96
CA THR A 251 -6.56 2.39 8.77
C THR A 251 -6.34 3.78 8.16
N THR A 252 -7.33 4.66 8.27
CA THR A 252 -7.25 6.03 7.75
C THR A 252 -6.43 6.94 8.67
N ARG A 253 -6.50 6.71 9.98
CA ARG A 253 -5.74 7.47 10.98
C ARG A 253 -4.24 7.48 10.70
N ILE A 254 -3.67 6.39 10.17
CA ILE A 254 -2.24 6.30 9.82
C ILE A 254 -1.82 7.38 8.81
N TYR A 255 -2.73 7.82 7.94
CA TYR A 255 -2.43 8.83 6.91
C TYR A 255 -2.45 10.26 7.42
N ILE A 256 -3.04 10.50 8.59
CA ILE A 256 -3.20 11.84 9.18
C ILE A 256 -2.39 11.98 10.48
N MET A 257 -1.54 10.99 10.81
CA MET A 257 -0.63 11.12 11.94
C MET A 257 0.31 12.30 11.72
N GLU A 258 0.35 13.18 12.67
CA GLU A 258 1.25 14.34 12.69
C GLU A 258 2.64 13.94 13.19
N SER A 259 3.63 14.76 12.89
CA SER A 259 4.97 14.59 13.46
C SER A 259 5.00 15.01 14.94
N GLY A 260 5.96 14.49 15.70
CA GLY A 260 6.15 14.93 17.09
C GLY A 260 6.36 16.44 17.22
N ALA A 261 6.98 17.07 16.22
CA ALA A 261 7.18 18.53 16.19
C ALA A 261 5.87 19.32 16.01
N GLU A 262 4.90 18.79 15.24
CA GLU A 262 3.58 19.40 15.10
C GLU A 262 2.78 19.29 16.40
N HIS A 263 2.87 18.14 17.08
CA HIS A 263 2.26 17.95 18.40
C HIS A 263 2.86 18.88 19.45
N LEU A 264 4.19 19.08 19.46
CA LEU A 264 4.85 20.01 20.38
C LEU A 264 4.36 21.43 20.17
N LYS A 265 4.26 21.91 18.91
CA LYS A 265 3.70 23.25 18.59
C LYS A 265 2.27 23.39 19.13
N LEU A 266 1.46 22.35 19.02
CA LEU A 266 0.10 22.36 19.53
C LEU A 266 0.10 22.42 21.05
N LEU A 267 0.94 21.64 21.73
CA LEU A 267 1.09 21.69 23.20
C LEU A 267 1.59 23.05 23.69
N ASP A 268 2.57 23.63 23.00
CA ASP A 268 3.08 24.99 23.29
C ASP A 268 1.96 26.04 23.17
N SER A 269 1.09 25.89 22.17
CA SER A 269 -0.04 26.81 21.97
C SER A 269 -1.12 26.70 23.07
N MET A 270 -1.13 25.64 23.87
CA MET A 270 -2.07 25.48 24.99
C MET A 270 -1.76 26.38 26.19
N GLN A 271 -0.52 26.91 26.28
CA GLN A 271 -0.08 27.84 27.34
C GLN A 271 -0.41 27.37 28.77
N LEU A 272 -0.26 26.09 29.03
CA LEU A 272 -0.57 25.48 30.34
C LEU A 272 0.59 25.58 31.34
N LEU A 273 1.73 26.14 30.98
CA LEU A 273 2.87 26.40 31.88
C LEU A 273 2.90 27.90 32.18
N LEU A 274 3.03 28.21 33.50
CA LEU A 274 3.23 29.58 34.00
C LEU A 274 4.68 29.99 33.89
#